data_1669ab4dece9334f9c5b5262d443e603
#
_entry.id   1669ab4dece9334f9c5b5262d443e603
#
_cell.length_a   1.000
_cell.length_b   1.000
_cell.length_c   1.000
_cell.angle_alpha   90.00
_cell.angle_beta   90.00
_cell.angle_gamma   90.00
#
_symmetry.space_group_name_H-M   'P 1'
#
loop_
_entity.id
_entity.type
_entity.pdbx_description
1 polymer ?
#
loop_
_entity_poly.entity_id
_entity_poly.type
_entity_poly.pdbx_seq_one_letter_code
_entity_poly.pdbx_strand_id
1 'polypeptide(L)'
;MKLRIILPVALILLGTLSCYAGGSVAGKNVKRAIESGSRITVMDGLGREITVPINPQAVICSGPGSLRLLTYLQAQDRAVAVDDMEGRRPRFDARPYALANPQFASLPLFGEFRGHDNPELIAALDPQPQVIFKTFSSMGTDPLELERKTGIPVVVLNYGDLLGYREEFYTALQTMAAVMNREQRAKQVIAFFEAAIDDLDRRTADIPEYMKKSCYIGGIAYRGPHGFQSTEPTYPPFMFVNAANVAYTPGGSLAEMEHADVAKEQIVAWDPDVLFVDVSTLQSDPRASAVYELQNDRAYTGLKAVREGEVYGVLPYNWYTGNYGSILADAYFVGKILYPERFQDIDPAAAADEIYSFLVGKPVFQQLNKAFQQMVFRKIPL
;
A
#
# COMPACT_ATOMS: atom_id res chain seq x y z
N MET A 1 18.73 23.97 3.16
CA MET A 1 17.41 24.50 2.78
C MET A 1 16.50 23.28 2.75
N LYS A 2 15.62 23.12 3.75
CA LYS A 2 14.75 21.92 3.85
C LYS A 2 13.64 22.06 2.82
N LEU A 3 13.70 21.29 1.77
CA LEU A 3 12.67 21.21 0.75
C LEU A 3 11.53 20.33 1.32
N ARG A 4 10.39 20.93 1.51
CA ARG A 4 9.16 20.20 1.86
C ARG A 4 8.46 19.85 0.57
N ILE A 5 8.05 18.60 0.40
CA ILE A 5 7.02 18.26 -0.59
C ILE A 5 5.81 19.10 -0.19
N ILE A 6 5.53 20.16 -0.94
CA ILE A 6 4.33 20.97 -0.73
C ILE A 6 3.18 20.21 -1.38
N LEU A 7 2.68 19.19 -0.70
CA LEU A 7 1.31 18.78 -0.91
C LEU A 7 0.45 19.94 -0.41
N PRO A 8 -0.48 20.47 -1.19
CA PRO A 8 -1.33 21.57 -0.76
C PRO A 8 -2.23 21.07 0.38
N VAL A 9 -1.77 21.25 1.61
CA VAL A 9 -2.68 21.27 2.74
C VAL A 9 -3.48 22.54 2.55
N ALA A 10 -4.72 22.42 2.08
CA ALA A 10 -5.65 23.52 2.00
C ALA A 10 -5.84 24.12 3.39
N LEU A 11 -5.06 25.15 3.68
CA LEU A 11 -5.24 25.99 4.85
C LEU A 11 -6.51 26.82 4.60
N ILE A 12 -7.62 26.42 5.17
CA ILE A 12 -8.83 27.23 5.20
C ILE A 12 -8.50 28.44 6.08
N LEU A 13 -8.14 29.56 5.42
CA LEU A 13 -8.06 30.88 6.05
C LEU A 13 -9.50 31.29 6.44
N LEU A 14 -9.78 31.28 7.72
CA LEU A 14 -10.92 31.99 8.29
C LEU A 14 -10.72 33.50 8.06
N GLY A 15 -11.41 34.03 7.07
CA GLY A 15 -11.57 35.46 6.89
C GLY A 15 -12.40 36.03 8.02
N THR A 16 -11.79 36.90 8.83
CA THR A 16 -12.48 37.74 9.81
C THR A 16 -13.25 38.83 9.06
N LEU A 17 -14.58 38.77 9.07
CA LEU A 17 -15.43 39.94 8.82
C LEU A 17 -16.02 40.39 10.15
N SER A 18 -15.68 41.61 10.53
CA SER A 18 -16.17 42.31 11.69
C SER A 18 -17.58 42.87 11.50
N CYS A 19 -18.37 42.76 12.56
CA CYS A 19 -19.45 43.62 13.09
C CYS A 19 -20.67 43.95 12.25
N TYR A 20 -21.84 43.47 12.67
CA TYR A 20 -22.84 44.35 13.28
C TYR A 20 -23.75 43.60 14.26
N ALA A 21 -24.08 44.27 15.34
CA ALA A 21 -24.75 43.75 16.53
C ALA A 21 -26.23 43.42 16.30
N GLY A 22 -26.72 42.45 17.07
CA GLY A 22 -28.13 42.29 17.34
C GLY A 22 -28.61 40.84 17.54
N GLY A 23 -28.86 40.41 18.76
CA GLY A 23 -29.70 39.26 19.02
C GLY A 23 -28.99 38.02 19.55
N SER A 24 -28.94 37.88 20.85
CA SER A 24 -28.62 36.67 21.62
C SER A 24 -29.40 35.46 21.13
N VAL A 25 -28.70 34.50 20.48
CA VAL A 25 -29.11 33.08 20.51
C VAL A 25 -27.86 32.28 20.81
N ALA A 26 -27.85 31.70 22.02
CA ALA A 26 -26.79 30.82 22.48
C ALA A 26 -26.62 29.64 21.51
N GLY A 27 -25.59 29.70 20.67
CA GLY A 27 -25.11 28.58 19.86
C GLY A 27 -24.61 27.49 20.80
N LYS A 28 -25.41 26.50 21.08
CA LYS A 28 -25.01 25.27 21.74
C LYS A 28 -23.97 24.58 20.84
N ASN A 29 -22.70 24.66 21.22
CA ASN A 29 -21.68 23.74 20.77
C ASN A 29 -22.11 22.33 21.18
N VAL A 30 -22.79 21.63 20.28
CA VAL A 30 -23.10 20.22 20.43
C VAL A 30 -21.79 19.48 20.10
N LYS A 31 -20.88 19.36 21.05
CA LYS A 31 -20.02 18.20 21.16
C LYS A 31 -20.96 17.03 21.39
N ARG A 32 -21.30 16.31 20.32
CA ARG A 32 -22.06 15.07 20.42
C ARG A 32 -21.17 14.11 21.21
N ALA A 33 -21.36 14.00 22.52
CA ALA A 33 -20.86 12.91 23.31
C ALA A 33 -21.45 11.65 22.67
N ILE A 34 -20.62 10.79 22.10
CA ILE A 34 -21.04 9.48 21.59
C ILE A 34 -21.43 8.71 22.87
N GLU A 35 -22.71 8.52 23.09
CA GLU A 35 -23.19 7.65 24.16
C GLU A 35 -22.61 6.25 23.92
N SER A 36 -22.09 5.64 24.98
CA SER A 36 -21.65 4.23 24.94
C SER A 36 -22.89 3.37 24.66
N GLY A 37 -23.01 2.91 23.39
CA GLY A 37 -24.17 2.17 22.91
C GLY A 37 -24.73 2.61 21.55
N SER A 38 -24.27 3.74 20.98
CA SER A 38 -24.68 4.17 19.65
C SER A 38 -24.22 3.16 18.58
N ARG A 39 -25.14 2.85 17.64
CA ARG A 39 -24.88 1.91 16.54
C ARG A 39 -25.02 2.62 15.20
N ILE A 40 -24.34 2.11 14.19
CA ILE A 40 -24.43 2.53 12.80
C ILE A 40 -24.72 1.33 11.90
N THR A 41 -25.49 1.52 10.85
CA THR A 41 -25.62 0.55 9.77
C THR A 41 -24.76 0.99 8.61
N VAL A 42 -23.91 0.09 8.13
CA VAL A 42 -23.05 0.31 6.97
C VAL A 42 -23.32 -0.74 5.91
N MET A 43 -23.15 -0.38 4.64
CA MET A 43 -23.10 -1.33 3.53
C MET A 43 -21.69 -1.89 3.45
N ASP A 44 -21.56 -3.22 3.49
CA ASP A 44 -20.28 -3.88 3.39
C ASP A 44 -19.91 -4.27 1.94
N GLY A 45 -18.71 -4.81 1.74
CA GLY A 45 -18.21 -5.22 0.41
C GLY A 45 -18.97 -6.37 -0.26
N LEU A 46 -19.85 -7.05 0.45
CA LEU A 46 -20.79 -8.05 -0.10
C LEU A 46 -22.18 -7.47 -0.40
N GLY A 47 -22.38 -6.17 -0.23
CA GLY A 47 -23.66 -5.51 -0.39
C GLY A 47 -24.66 -5.81 0.74
N ARG A 48 -24.18 -6.17 1.95
CA ARG A 48 -25.00 -6.42 3.13
C ARG A 48 -25.08 -5.18 4.01
N GLU A 49 -26.25 -4.92 4.56
CA GLU A 49 -26.42 -3.94 5.63
C GLU A 49 -26.03 -4.56 6.98
N ILE A 50 -24.95 -4.06 7.57
CA ILE A 50 -24.42 -4.55 8.85
C ILE A 50 -24.55 -3.46 9.90
N THR A 51 -25.21 -3.76 11.00
CA THR A 51 -25.37 -2.84 12.14
C THR A 51 -24.30 -3.14 13.20
N VAL A 52 -23.43 -2.18 13.47
CA VAL A 52 -22.26 -2.30 14.35
C VAL A 52 -22.20 -1.17 15.39
N PRO A 53 -21.48 -1.31 16.51
CA PRO A 53 -21.18 -0.20 17.40
C PRO A 53 -20.39 0.90 16.66
N ILE A 54 -20.67 2.16 16.96
CA ILE A 54 -19.83 3.28 16.51
C ILE A 54 -18.60 3.38 17.42
N ASN A 55 -17.42 3.59 16.80
CA ASN A 55 -16.15 3.75 17.50
C ASN A 55 -15.84 2.59 18.47
N PRO A 56 -15.90 1.33 17.99
CA PRO A 56 -15.59 0.17 18.81
C PRO A 56 -14.19 0.31 19.43
N GLN A 57 -14.04 -0.14 20.67
CA GLN A 57 -12.79 -0.04 21.41
C GLN A 57 -11.91 -1.28 21.23
N ALA A 58 -12.49 -2.37 20.75
CA ALA A 58 -11.84 -3.64 20.46
C ALA A 58 -12.28 -4.16 19.10
N VAL A 59 -11.34 -4.34 18.19
CA VAL A 59 -11.59 -4.88 16.84
C VAL A 59 -10.51 -5.89 16.46
N ILE A 60 -10.82 -6.77 15.54
CA ILE A 60 -9.83 -7.55 14.81
C ILE A 60 -9.93 -7.28 13.31
N CYS A 61 -8.79 -7.38 12.63
CA CYS A 61 -8.65 -7.16 11.20
C CYS A 61 -8.20 -8.46 10.56
N SER A 62 -9.14 -9.16 9.92
CA SER A 62 -8.91 -10.45 9.25
C SER A 62 -8.58 -10.25 7.78
N GLY A 63 -7.67 -11.09 7.29
CA GLY A 63 -7.28 -11.12 5.89
C GLY A 63 -6.23 -10.06 5.48
N PRO A 64 -5.61 -10.25 4.29
CA PRO A 64 -4.51 -9.42 3.84
C PRO A 64 -4.88 -7.94 3.76
N GLY A 65 -4.09 -7.07 4.39
CA GLY A 65 -4.24 -5.61 4.30
C GLY A 65 -5.32 -4.98 5.19
N SER A 66 -6.20 -5.75 5.85
CA SER A 66 -7.23 -5.20 6.73
C SER A 66 -6.63 -4.34 7.85
N LEU A 67 -5.60 -4.84 8.53
CA LEU A 67 -4.89 -4.11 9.59
C LEU A 67 -4.14 -2.87 9.06
N ARG A 68 -3.72 -2.88 7.80
CA ARG A 68 -3.14 -1.71 7.12
C ARG A 68 -4.17 -0.59 6.98
N LEU A 69 -5.40 -0.89 6.56
CA LEU A 69 -6.48 0.10 6.45
C LEU A 69 -6.78 0.73 7.82
N LEU A 70 -6.83 -0.07 8.88
CA LEU A 70 -7.00 0.41 10.25
C LEU A 70 -5.87 1.37 10.66
N THR A 71 -4.62 1.04 10.26
CA THR A 71 -3.45 1.88 10.53
C THR A 71 -3.51 3.21 9.76
N TYR A 72 -3.96 3.21 8.49
CA TYR A 72 -4.15 4.43 7.71
C TYR A 72 -5.18 5.37 8.36
N LEU A 73 -6.17 4.81 9.03
CA LEU A 73 -7.16 5.57 9.82
C LEU A 73 -6.62 6.03 11.19
N GLN A 74 -5.39 5.67 11.55
CA GLN A 74 -4.80 5.96 12.86
C GLN A 74 -5.68 5.42 14.01
N ALA A 75 -6.20 4.21 13.84
CA ALA A 75 -7.00 3.49 14.81
C ALA A 75 -6.39 2.13 15.22
N GLN A 76 -5.11 1.93 14.96
CA GLN A 76 -4.37 0.69 15.22
C GLN A 76 -4.30 0.30 16.70
N ASP A 77 -4.54 1.24 17.61
CA ASP A 77 -4.64 1.02 19.06
C ASP A 77 -5.90 0.23 19.45
N ARG A 78 -6.86 0.10 18.53
CA ARG A 78 -8.10 -0.67 18.71
C ARG A 78 -7.95 -2.15 18.34
N ALA A 79 -6.87 -2.54 17.66
CA ALA A 79 -6.62 -3.94 17.37
C ALA A 79 -6.27 -4.70 18.65
N VAL A 80 -7.06 -5.73 18.99
CA VAL A 80 -6.86 -6.51 20.22
C VAL A 80 -6.22 -7.88 19.95
N ALA A 81 -6.19 -8.32 18.72
CA ALA A 81 -5.52 -9.55 18.30
C ALA A 81 -5.13 -9.45 16.82
N VAL A 82 -4.25 -10.33 16.37
CA VAL A 82 -3.73 -10.38 15.00
C VAL A 82 -3.72 -11.82 14.48
N ASP A 83 -3.58 -11.99 13.15
CA ASP A 83 -3.27 -13.28 12.58
C ASP A 83 -1.78 -13.62 12.70
N ASP A 84 -1.40 -14.84 12.34
CA ASP A 84 -0.02 -15.30 12.50
C ASP A 84 0.97 -14.58 11.57
N MET A 85 0.53 -14.03 10.42
CA MET A 85 1.38 -13.21 9.55
C MET A 85 1.76 -11.91 10.24
N GLU A 86 0.83 -11.27 10.93
CA GLU A 86 1.07 -10.02 11.64
C GLU A 86 1.89 -10.24 12.93
N GLY A 87 1.76 -11.41 13.55
CA GLY A 87 2.57 -11.83 14.70
C GLY A 87 4.03 -12.12 14.34
N ARG A 88 4.32 -12.46 13.09
CA ARG A 88 5.68 -12.76 12.63
C ARG A 88 6.47 -11.49 12.31
N ARG A 89 7.78 -11.56 12.51
CA ARG A 89 8.75 -10.53 12.07
C ARG A 89 9.79 -11.20 11.18
N PRO A 90 9.48 -11.42 9.89
CA PRO A 90 10.43 -12.03 8.98
C PRO A 90 11.64 -11.11 8.74
N ARG A 91 12.77 -11.71 8.35
CA ARG A 91 14.00 -10.95 8.03
C ARG A 91 13.78 -9.88 6.97
N PHE A 92 12.94 -10.16 5.98
CA PHE A 92 12.59 -9.27 4.87
C PHE A 92 11.14 -8.82 5.02
N ASP A 93 10.82 -7.98 6.01
CA ASP A 93 9.46 -7.47 6.22
C ASP A 93 9.24 -6.20 5.38
N ALA A 94 8.36 -6.28 4.39
CA ALA A 94 8.01 -5.17 3.50
C ALA A 94 6.68 -4.50 3.89
N ARG A 95 6.24 -4.61 5.14
CA ARG A 95 4.99 -4.02 5.63
C ARG A 95 5.25 -2.75 6.44
N PRO A 96 5.17 -1.54 5.84
CA PRO A 96 5.43 -0.29 6.55
C PRO A 96 4.58 -0.10 7.81
N TYR A 97 3.27 -0.49 7.73
CA TYR A 97 2.36 -0.40 8.87
C TYR A 97 2.79 -1.29 10.05
N ALA A 98 3.30 -2.48 9.77
CA ALA A 98 3.78 -3.41 10.80
C ALA A 98 5.10 -2.94 11.41
N LEU A 99 6.02 -2.40 10.60
CA LEU A 99 7.27 -1.80 11.08
C LEU A 99 7.02 -0.56 11.95
N ALA A 100 6.03 0.25 11.59
CA ALA A 100 5.62 1.42 12.38
C ALA A 100 4.97 1.02 13.73
N ASN A 101 4.37 -0.18 13.79
CA ASN A 101 3.60 -0.68 14.92
C ASN A 101 4.12 -2.04 15.44
N PRO A 102 5.34 -2.08 16.01
CA PRO A 102 5.96 -3.33 16.44
C PRO A 102 5.16 -4.07 17.54
N GLN A 103 4.26 -3.37 18.25
CA GLN A 103 3.36 -3.96 19.24
C GLN A 103 2.43 -5.03 18.67
N PHE A 104 2.12 -5.02 17.37
CA PHE A 104 1.29 -6.06 16.75
C PHE A 104 1.85 -7.47 16.96
N ALA A 105 3.18 -7.62 16.95
CA ALA A 105 3.83 -8.91 17.19
C ALA A 105 3.61 -9.47 18.60
N SER A 106 3.11 -8.66 19.54
CA SER A 106 2.86 -9.05 20.94
C SER A 106 1.37 -9.25 21.22
N LEU A 107 0.49 -9.01 20.25
CA LEU A 107 -0.95 -9.24 20.40
C LEU A 107 -1.27 -10.75 20.35
N PRO A 108 -2.35 -11.18 21.01
CA PRO A 108 -2.86 -12.54 20.88
C PRO A 108 -3.16 -12.91 19.41
N LEU A 109 -3.07 -14.19 19.08
CA LEU A 109 -3.46 -14.69 17.77
C LEU A 109 -4.95 -15.04 17.75
N PHE A 110 -5.65 -14.64 16.68
CA PHE A 110 -7.03 -15.03 16.42
C PHE A 110 -7.18 -16.06 15.30
N GLY A 111 -6.12 -16.37 14.57
CA GLY A 111 -6.15 -17.29 13.44
C GLY A 111 -4.86 -17.26 12.63
N GLU A 112 -4.93 -17.86 11.45
CA GLU A 112 -3.81 -17.91 10.50
C GLU A 112 -4.00 -16.89 9.37
N PHE A 113 -2.91 -16.62 8.64
CA PHE A 113 -2.91 -15.67 7.53
C PHE A 113 -3.96 -16.00 6.44
N ARG A 114 -4.27 -15.00 5.61
CA ARG A 114 -5.28 -15.11 4.54
C ARG A 114 -6.69 -15.42 5.04
N GLY A 115 -7.03 -14.93 6.23
CA GLY A 115 -8.40 -15.00 6.74
C GLY A 115 -8.83 -16.39 7.21
N HIS A 116 -7.89 -17.27 7.54
CA HIS A 116 -8.17 -18.52 8.24
C HIS A 116 -8.41 -18.23 9.72
N ASP A 117 -9.57 -17.62 9.99
CA ASP A 117 -9.98 -17.21 11.32
C ASP A 117 -10.36 -18.44 12.16
N ASN A 118 -9.98 -18.42 13.43
CA ASN A 118 -10.37 -19.45 14.39
C ASN A 118 -11.42 -18.91 15.36
N PRO A 119 -12.71 -19.29 15.22
CA PRO A 119 -13.78 -18.77 16.07
C PRO A 119 -13.57 -19.05 17.57
N GLU A 120 -12.91 -20.15 17.92
CA GLU A 120 -12.65 -20.51 19.32
C GLU A 120 -11.59 -19.60 19.94
N LEU A 121 -10.51 -19.29 19.21
CA LEU A 121 -9.52 -18.30 19.64
C LEU A 121 -10.15 -16.92 19.76
N ILE A 122 -10.99 -16.51 18.80
CA ILE A 122 -11.69 -15.23 18.85
C ILE A 122 -12.62 -15.18 20.07
N ALA A 123 -13.37 -16.24 20.35
CA ALA A 123 -14.26 -16.31 21.52
C ALA A 123 -13.51 -16.25 22.87
N ALA A 124 -12.24 -16.65 22.87
CA ALA A 124 -11.39 -16.63 24.08
C ALA A 124 -10.66 -15.30 24.31
N LEU A 125 -10.76 -14.33 23.38
CA LEU A 125 -10.09 -13.02 23.54
C LEU A 125 -10.67 -12.21 24.69
N ASP A 126 -9.79 -11.52 25.43
CA ASP A 126 -10.13 -10.53 26.43
C ASP A 126 -9.25 -9.28 26.22
N PRO A 127 -9.84 -8.12 25.85
CA PRO A 127 -11.25 -7.89 25.62
C PRO A 127 -11.80 -8.58 24.37
N GLN A 128 -13.07 -8.93 24.40
CA GLN A 128 -13.81 -9.43 23.24
C GLN A 128 -13.86 -8.36 22.12
N PRO A 129 -13.56 -8.70 20.86
CA PRO A 129 -13.75 -7.77 19.75
C PRO A 129 -15.24 -7.48 19.54
N GLN A 130 -15.52 -6.22 19.25
CA GLN A 130 -16.88 -5.73 19.01
C GLN A 130 -17.25 -5.76 17.52
N VAL A 131 -16.24 -5.78 16.64
CA VAL A 131 -16.36 -5.86 15.19
C VAL A 131 -15.16 -6.61 14.62
N ILE A 132 -15.41 -7.42 13.60
CA ILE A 132 -14.39 -8.04 12.75
C ILE A 132 -14.41 -7.32 11.39
N PHE A 133 -13.33 -6.69 10.99
CA PHE A 133 -13.13 -6.23 9.61
C PHE A 133 -12.44 -7.32 8.81
N LYS A 134 -13.01 -7.69 7.66
CA LYS A 134 -12.47 -8.79 6.84
C LYS A 134 -12.29 -8.37 5.40
N THR A 135 -11.06 -8.50 4.90
CA THR A 135 -10.74 -8.35 3.48
C THR A 135 -10.66 -9.72 2.81
N PHE A 136 -10.74 -9.75 1.46
CA PHE A 136 -10.65 -10.98 0.67
C PHE A 136 -11.58 -12.08 1.20
N SER A 137 -12.88 -11.78 1.26
CA SER A 137 -13.91 -12.63 1.86
C SER A 137 -14.00 -14.05 1.28
N SER A 138 -13.48 -14.28 0.08
CA SER A 138 -13.38 -15.61 -0.56
C SER A 138 -12.18 -16.44 -0.06
N MET A 139 -11.30 -15.86 0.78
CA MET A 139 -10.17 -16.56 1.37
C MET A 139 -10.47 -16.96 2.82
N GLY A 140 -10.06 -18.18 3.19
CA GLY A 140 -10.16 -18.68 4.56
C GLY A 140 -11.58 -18.89 5.03
N THR A 141 -11.90 -18.43 6.23
CA THR A 141 -13.21 -18.65 6.87
C THR A 141 -14.28 -17.74 6.26
N ASP A 142 -15.43 -18.33 5.88
CA ASP A 142 -16.56 -17.58 5.34
C ASP A 142 -17.05 -16.52 6.34
N PRO A 143 -17.33 -15.26 5.92
CA PRO A 143 -17.73 -14.19 6.81
C PRO A 143 -19.04 -14.46 7.59
N LEU A 144 -20.04 -15.10 6.95
CA LEU A 144 -21.31 -15.42 7.61
C LEU A 144 -21.14 -16.54 8.62
N GLU A 145 -20.31 -17.53 8.29
CA GLU A 145 -19.98 -18.60 9.22
C GLU A 145 -19.24 -18.07 10.43
N LEU A 146 -18.26 -17.17 10.22
CA LEU A 146 -17.51 -16.51 11.27
C LEU A 146 -18.42 -15.73 12.20
N GLU A 147 -19.31 -14.90 11.65
CA GLU A 147 -20.30 -14.14 12.40
C GLU A 147 -21.23 -15.04 13.21
N ARG A 148 -21.73 -16.12 12.58
CA ARG A 148 -22.60 -17.09 13.26
C ARG A 148 -21.92 -17.82 14.41
N LYS A 149 -20.63 -18.18 14.26
CA LYS A 149 -19.88 -18.90 15.29
C LYS A 149 -19.42 -18.02 16.44
N THR A 150 -19.07 -16.77 16.17
CA THR A 150 -18.53 -15.85 17.19
C THR A 150 -19.59 -14.97 17.81
N GLY A 151 -20.72 -14.74 17.14
CA GLY A 151 -21.72 -13.73 17.52
C GLY A 151 -21.25 -12.29 17.32
N ILE A 152 -20.09 -12.08 16.67
CA ILE A 152 -19.50 -10.77 16.44
C ILE A 152 -19.78 -10.36 14.99
N PRO A 153 -20.30 -9.12 14.74
CA PRO A 153 -20.57 -8.67 13.38
C PRO A 153 -19.29 -8.62 12.54
N VAL A 154 -19.36 -9.13 11.30
CA VAL A 154 -18.26 -9.15 10.34
C VAL A 154 -18.56 -8.17 9.22
N VAL A 155 -17.76 -7.11 9.11
CA VAL A 155 -17.84 -6.10 8.03
C VAL A 155 -16.81 -6.46 6.97
N VAL A 156 -17.28 -6.88 5.79
CA VAL A 156 -16.43 -7.19 4.66
C VAL A 156 -16.00 -5.92 3.94
N LEU A 157 -14.73 -5.86 3.53
CA LEU A 157 -14.14 -4.73 2.83
C LEU A 157 -13.48 -5.22 1.53
N ASN A 158 -13.87 -4.65 0.40
CA ASN A 158 -13.18 -4.88 -0.87
C ASN A 158 -11.90 -4.05 -0.87
N TYR A 159 -10.74 -4.73 -0.90
CA TYR A 159 -9.46 -4.07 -0.69
C TYR A 159 -9.11 -3.07 -1.80
N GLY A 160 -9.46 -3.40 -3.05
CA GLY A 160 -9.17 -2.58 -4.23
C GLY A 160 -7.67 -2.46 -4.55
N ASP A 161 -7.33 -1.46 -5.37
CA ASP A 161 -5.96 -1.10 -5.72
C ASP A 161 -5.84 0.42 -5.94
N LEU A 162 -4.74 0.90 -6.52
CA LEU A 162 -4.56 2.32 -6.88
C LEU A 162 -4.75 2.59 -8.39
N LEU A 163 -5.17 1.61 -9.16
CA LEU A 163 -5.42 1.71 -10.61
C LEU A 163 -6.90 1.49 -10.95
N GLY A 164 -7.25 0.29 -11.40
CA GLY A 164 -8.58 -0.03 -11.89
C GLY A 164 -9.66 -0.16 -10.82
N TYR A 165 -9.28 -0.54 -9.60
CA TYR A 165 -10.18 -0.75 -8.45
C TYR A 165 -9.98 0.27 -7.33
N ARG A 166 -9.61 1.50 -7.69
CA ARG A 166 -9.34 2.60 -6.73
C ARG A 166 -10.57 2.99 -5.92
N GLU A 167 -11.74 3.01 -6.55
CA GLU A 167 -13.01 3.30 -5.87
C GLU A 167 -13.38 2.23 -4.82
N GLU A 168 -13.01 0.98 -5.05
CA GLU A 168 -13.19 -0.08 -4.06
C GLU A 168 -12.33 0.17 -2.83
N PHE A 169 -11.05 0.54 -3.02
CA PHE A 169 -10.17 0.92 -1.92
C PHE A 169 -10.73 2.10 -1.12
N TYR A 170 -11.19 3.14 -1.79
CA TYR A 170 -11.75 4.32 -1.13
C TYR A 170 -13.03 3.99 -0.37
N THR A 171 -13.90 3.18 -0.96
CA THR A 171 -15.12 2.70 -0.31
C THR A 171 -14.80 1.86 0.93
N ALA A 172 -13.83 0.93 0.83
CA ALA A 172 -13.39 0.11 1.97
C ALA A 172 -12.88 1.00 3.12
N LEU A 173 -12.04 2.00 2.79
CA LEU A 173 -11.50 2.92 3.78
C LEU A 173 -12.60 3.77 4.43
N GLN A 174 -13.58 4.27 3.64
CA GLN A 174 -14.72 5.05 4.13
C GLN A 174 -15.65 4.21 5.01
N THR A 175 -15.92 2.96 4.62
CA THR A 175 -16.75 2.02 5.40
C THR A 175 -16.10 1.74 6.76
N MET A 176 -14.81 1.38 6.78
CA MET A 176 -14.08 1.19 8.03
C MET A 176 -14.07 2.48 8.86
N ALA A 177 -13.86 3.63 8.23
CA ALA A 177 -13.81 4.93 8.90
C ALA A 177 -15.15 5.32 9.55
N ALA A 178 -16.27 5.04 8.89
CA ALA A 178 -17.61 5.29 9.45
C ALA A 178 -17.83 4.48 10.75
N VAL A 179 -17.42 3.21 10.75
CA VAL A 179 -17.48 2.36 11.94
C VAL A 179 -16.54 2.87 13.03
N MET A 180 -15.31 3.24 12.67
CA MET A 180 -14.26 3.68 13.61
C MET A 180 -14.37 5.14 14.04
N ASN A 181 -15.37 5.90 13.55
CA ASN A 181 -15.51 7.36 13.75
C ASN A 181 -14.23 8.12 13.33
N ARG A 182 -13.75 7.82 12.11
CA ARG A 182 -12.51 8.36 11.52
C ARG A 182 -12.72 8.93 10.10
N GLU A 183 -13.94 9.36 9.76
CA GLU A 183 -14.32 9.81 8.41
C GLU A 183 -13.47 10.98 7.93
N GLN A 184 -13.12 11.90 8.82
CA GLN A 184 -12.23 13.01 8.47
C GLN A 184 -10.84 12.53 8.10
N ARG A 185 -10.34 11.49 8.79
CA ARG A 185 -9.05 10.89 8.45
C ARG A 185 -9.10 10.14 7.12
N ALA A 186 -10.16 9.40 6.84
CA ALA A 186 -10.36 8.76 5.54
C ALA A 186 -10.34 9.76 4.40
N LYS A 187 -11.04 10.90 4.53
CA LYS A 187 -11.01 11.99 3.54
C LYS A 187 -9.59 12.52 3.32
N GLN A 188 -8.80 12.68 4.38
CA GLN A 188 -7.41 13.13 4.28
C GLN A 188 -6.53 12.10 3.56
N VAL A 189 -6.72 10.81 3.85
CA VAL A 189 -5.95 9.72 3.22
C VAL A 189 -6.29 9.62 1.74
N ILE A 190 -7.56 9.68 1.36
CA ILE A 190 -8.00 9.68 -0.04
C ILE A 190 -7.40 10.88 -0.79
N ALA A 191 -7.58 12.10 -0.25
CA ALA A 191 -7.04 13.31 -0.85
C ALA A 191 -5.50 13.26 -0.99
N PHE A 192 -4.81 12.60 -0.07
CA PHE A 192 -3.36 12.41 -0.14
C PHE A 192 -2.96 11.50 -1.32
N PHE A 193 -3.66 10.38 -1.52
CA PHE A 193 -3.40 9.49 -2.66
C PHE A 193 -3.70 10.18 -3.99
N GLU A 194 -4.85 10.85 -4.11
CA GLU A 194 -5.21 11.61 -5.31
C GLU A 194 -4.16 12.68 -5.64
N ALA A 195 -3.77 13.49 -4.66
CA ALA A 195 -2.79 14.54 -4.86
C ALA A 195 -1.41 14.01 -5.27
N ALA A 196 -0.99 12.86 -4.73
CA ALA A 196 0.29 12.25 -5.08
C ALA A 196 0.26 11.67 -6.51
N ILE A 197 -0.82 10.99 -6.89
CA ILE A 197 -0.99 10.43 -8.23
C ILE A 197 -1.06 11.55 -9.27
N ASP A 198 -1.84 12.60 -8.99
CA ASP A 198 -1.95 13.78 -9.85
C ASP A 198 -0.61 14.51 -10.01
N ASP A 199 0.21 14.59 -8.94
CA ASP A 199 1.54 15.19 -9.00
C ASP A 199 2.48 14.41 -9.92
N LEU A 200 2.48 13.07 -9.79
CA LEU A 200 3.30 12.16 -10.60
C LEU A 200 2.92 12.27 -12.08
N ASP A 201 1.62 12.21 -12.40
CA ASP A 201 1.13 12.34 -13.77
C ASP A 201 1.47 13.71 -14.35
N ARG A 202 1.16 14.80 -13.66
CA ARG A 202 1.43 16.16 -14.10
C ARG A 202 2.90 16.43 -14.43
N ARG A 203 3.84 15.74 -13.74
CA ARG A 203 5.28 15.85 -14.00
C ARG A 203 5.70 15.21 -15.31
N THR A 204 4.92 14.25 -15.82
CA THR A 204 5.38 13.34 -16.89
C THR A 204 4.44 13.21 -18.08
N ALA A 205 3.17 13.60 -17.95
CA ALA A 205 2.14 13.44 -19.01
C ALA A 205 2.46 14.15 -20.31
N ASP A 206 3.23 15.24 -20.26
CA ASP A 206 3.61 16.03 -21.44
C ASP A 206 4.90 15.52 -22.14
N ILE A 207 5.55 14.46 -21.62
CA ILE A 207 6.78 13.92 -22.19
C ILE A 207 6.44 13.06 -23.42
N PRO A 208 6.92 13.42 -24.61
CA PRO A 208 6.66 12.64 -25.82
C PRO A 208 7.28 11.26 -25.76
N GLU A 209 6.63 10.26 -26.35
CA GLU A 209 7.06 8.85 -26.29
C GLU A 209 8.49 8.64 -26.76
N TYR A 210 8.90 9.32 -27.85
CA TYR A 210 10.26 9.21 -28.40
C TYR A 210 11.37 9.77 -27.50
N MET A 211 11.00 10.51 -26.44
CA MET A 211 11.95 11.04 -25.45
C MET A 211 12.05 10.16 -24.20
N LYS A 212 11.16 9.18 -24.05
CA LYS A 212 11.16 8.29 -22.90
C LYS A 212 12.21 7.21 -23.05
N LYS A 213 12.94 6.93 -21.96
CA LYS A 213 13.78 5.74 -21.88
C LYS A 213 12.89 4.52 -21.71
N SER A 214 13.19 3.46 -22.46
CA SER A 214 12.54 2.16 -22.25
C SER A 214 12.95 1.56 -20.91
N CYS A 215 12.00 0.95 -20.20
CA CYS A 215 12.25 0.36 -18.90
C CYS A 215 11.56 -1.00 -18.74
N TYR A 216 12.06 -1.77 -17.78
CA TYR A 216 11.51 -3.07 -17.39
C TYR A 216 11.63 -3.24 -15.89
N ILE A 217 10.64 -3.87 -15.26
CA ILE A 217 10.67 -4.31 -13.88
C ILE A 217 10.76 -5.84 -13.83
N GLY A 218 11.73 -6.38 -13.11
CA GLY A 218 11.85 -7.82 -12.88
C GLY A 218 11.91 -8.18 -11.41
N GLY A 219 11.73 -9.48 -11.10
CA GLY A 219 11.79 -9.98 -9.74
C GLY A 219 10.51 -9.71 -8.92
N ILE A 220 9.40 -9.35 -9.57
CA ILE A 220 8.14 -9.07 -8.91
C ILE A 220 7.67 -10.28 -8.10
N ALA A 221 7.29 -10.03 -6.82
CA ALA A 221 6.72 -11.06 -5.97
C ALA A 221 5.28 -11.40 -6.38
N TYR A 222 5.03 -12.66 -6.68
CA TYR A 222 3.69 -13.19 -6.92
C TYR A 222 3.52 -14.54 -6.22
N ARG A 223 2.74 -14.55 -5.13
CA ARG A 223 2.61 -15.74 -4.25
C ARG A 223 3.94 -16.24 -3.66
N GLY A 224 4.94 -15.37 -3.62
CA GLY A 224 6.30 -15.62 -3.18
C GLY A 224 7.31 -14.82 -3.99
N PRO A 225 8.61 -14.87 -3.65
CA PRO A 225 9.67 -14.22 -4.39
C PRO A 225 9.99 -14.98 -5.69
N HIS A 226 10.39 -14.25 -6.74
CA HIS A 226 10.70 -14.78 -8.07
C HIS A 226 12.04 -14.26 -8.62
N GLY A 227 12.51 -14.87 -9.70
CA GLY A 227 13.64 -14.43 -10.51
C GLY A 227 13.29 -13.27 -11.46
N PHE A 228 14.25 -12.88 -12.31
CA PHE A 228 14.16 -11.67 -13.14
C PHE A 228 13.07 -11.72 -14.22
N GLN A 229 12.61 -12.90 -14.62
CA GLN A 229 11.54 -13.07 -15.62
C GLN A 229 10.16 -12.65 -15.10
N SER A 230 9.97 -12.65 -13.79
CA SER A 230 8.72 -12.26 -13.15
C SER A 230 8.52 -10.75 -13.23
N THR A 231 7.46 -10.30 -13.88
CA THR A 231 7.16 -8.89 -14.13
C THR A 231 5.69 -8.57 -13.92
N GLU A 232 5.38 -7.30 -13.90
CA GLU A 232 4.02 -6.76 -13.85
C GLU A 232 3.86 -5.76 -15.00
N PRO A 233 3.13 -6.13 -16.07
CA PRO A 233 2.96 -5.26 -17.24
C PRO A 233 2.33 -3.91 -16.89
N THR A 234 1.35 -3.90 -15.98
CA THR A 234 0.69 -2.70 -15.47
C THR A 234 1.28 -2.23 -14.13
N TYR A 235 2.60 -2.36 -13.94
CA TYR A 235 3.28 -1.97 -12.69
C TYR A 235 2.88 -0.55 -12.27
N PRO A 236 2.16 -0.37 -11.13
CA PRO A 236 1.56 0.90 -10.78
C PRO A 236 2.53 2.09 -10.73
N PRO A 237 3.77 1.94 -10.18
CA PRO A 237 4.75 3.02 -10.24
C PRO A 237 5.08 3.49 -11.65
N PHE A 238 5.13 2.58 -12.65
CA PHE A 238 5.35 2.94 -14.05
C PHE A 238 4.16 3.66 -14.65
N MET A 239 2.94 3.19 -14.33
CA MET A 239 1.71 3.80 -14.82
C MET A 239 1.57 5.25 -14.33
N PHE A 240 1.90 5.53 -13.07
CA PHE A 240 1.77 6.87 -12.49
C PHE A 240 2.76 7.89 -13.04
N VAL A 241 3.90 7.45 -13.57
CA VAL A 241 4.91 8.33 -14.17
C VAL A 241 4.97 8.22 -15.69
N ASN A 242 3.96 7.62 -16.31
CA ASN A 242 3.89 7.47 -17.78
C ASN A 242 5.16 6.85 -18.38
N ALA A 243 5.73 5.83 -17.73
CA ALA A 243 6.97 5.20 -18.16
C ALA A 243 6.78 4.32 -19.40
N ALA A 244 7.80 4.24 -20.26
CA ALA A 244 7.83 3.36 -21.43
C ALA A 244 8.21 1.92 -21.02
N ASN A 245 7.28 1.20 -20.40
CA ASN A 245 7.47 -0.18 -19.98
C ASN A 245 7.45 -1.13 -21.20
N VAL A 246 8.56 -1.82 -21.48
CA VAL A 246 8.66 -2.75 -22.61
C VAL A 246 7.74 -3.98 -22.48
N ALA A 247 7.30 -4.33 -21.27
CA ALA A 247 6.36 -5.41 -21.03
C ALA A 247 4.89 -4.98 -21.22
N TYR A 248 4.61 -3.68 -21.42
CA TYR A 248 3.27 -3.15 -21.57
C TYR A 248 3.03 -2.62 -22.98
N THR A 249 2.01 -3.14 -23.64
CA THR A 249 1.49 -2.60 -24.91
C THR A 249 -0.02 -2.52 -24.81
N PRO A 250 -0.64 -1.34 -24.93
CA PRO A 250 -2.11 -1.21 -24.90
C PRO A 250 -2.78 -2.18 -25.88
N GLY A 251 -3.71 -3.00 -25.35
CA GLY A 251 -4.38 -4.06 -26.14
C GLY A 251 -3.51 -5.28 -26.50
N GLY A 252 -2.28 -5.33 -26.01
CA GLY A 252 -1.39 -6.49 -26.12
C GLY A 252 -1.78 -7.64 -25.17
N SER A 253 -1.28 -8.85 -25.42
CA SER A 253 -1.60 -10.05 -24.62
C SER A 253 -1.21 -9.95 -23.14
N LEU A 254 -0.27 -9.08 -22.78
CA LEU A 254 0.17 -8.85 -21.41
C LEU A 254 -0.55 -7.67 -20.72
N ALA A 255 -1.23 -6.81 -21.47
CA ALA A 255 -1.80 -5.55 -20.96
C ALA A 255 -2.87 -5.73 -19.88
N GLU A 256 -3.54 -6.87 -19.85
CA GLU A 256 -4.59 -7.20 -18.88
C GLU A 256 -4.09 -8.11 -17.73
N MET A 257 -2.78 -8.42 -17.71
CA MET A 257 -2.19 -9.32 -16.72
C MET A 257 -1.63 -8.52 -15.54
N GLU A 258 -2.10 -8.82 -14.34
CA GLU A 258 -1.50 -8.31 -13.10
C GLU A 258 -0.08 -8.83 -12.87
N HIS A 259 0.25 -10.00 -13.45
CA HIS A 259 1.55 -10.64 -13.34
C HIS A 259 1.82 -11.49 -14.59
N ALA A 260 3.07 -11.50 -15.04
CA ALA A 260 3.54 -12.34 -16.13
C ALA A 260 4.97 -12.85 -15.88
N ASP A 261 5.23 -14.08 -16.33
CA ASP A 261 6.59 -14.58 -16.49
C ASP A 261 7.00 -14.44 -17.98
N VAL A 262 7.93 -13.54 -18.23
CA VAL A 262 8.41 -13.24 -19.58
C VAL A 262 9.63 -14.10 -19.92
N ALA A 263 9.63 -14.72 -21.10
CA ALA A 263 10.77 -15.49 -21.56
C ALA A 263 12.05 -14.62 -21.58
N LYS A 264 13.17 -15.20 -21.17
CA LYS A 264 14.49 -14.55 -21.13
C LYS A 264 14.86 -13.93 -22.48
N GLU A 265 14.63 -14.67 -23.55
CA GLU A 265 14.92 -14.26 -24.93
C GLU A 265 14.12 -13.00 -25.31
N GLN A 266 12.92 -12.86 -24.80
CA GLN A 266 12.10 -11.67 -25.03
C GLN A 266 12.64 -10.46 -24.29
N ILE A 267 13.10 -10.62 -23.05
CA ILE A 267 13.74 -9.53 -22.27
C ILE A 267 15.02 -9.08 -23.00
N VAL A 268 15.82 -10.03 -23.49
CA VAL A 268 17.03 -9.74 -24.27
C VAL A 268 16.69 -9.04 -25.58
N ALA A 269 15.62 -9.45 -26.25
CA ALA A 269 15.21 -8.81 -27.52
C ALA A 269 14.68 -7.37 -27.31
N TRP A 270 14.07 -7.09 -26.15
CA TRP A 270 13.65 -5.73 -25.79
C TRP A 270 14.84 -4.81 -25.45
N ASP A 271 15.88 -5.35 -24.82
CA ASP A 271 17.10 -4.65 -24.37
C ASP A 271 16.80 -3.26 -23.77
N PRO A 272 16.03 -3.16 -22.68
CA PRO A 272 15.58 -1.88 -22.13
C PRO A 272 16.72 -1.01 -21.65
N ASP A 273 16.54 0.32 -21.73
CA ASP A 273 17.54 1.32 -21.30
C ASP A 273 17.76 1.33 -19.80
N VAL A 274 16.73 1.00 -19.02
CA VAL A 274 16.75 1.00 -17.56
C VAL A 274 16.05 -0.24 -17.01
N LEU A 275 16.67 -0.89 -16.05
CA LEU A 275 16.12 -2.04 -15.33
C LEU A 275 15.78 -1.65 -13.89
N PHE A 276 14.61 -2.06 -13.46
CA PHE A 276 14.23 -2.04 -12.06
C PHE A 276 14.12 -3.47 -11.54
N VAL A 277 14.45 -3.68 -10.28
CA VAL A 277 14.38 -4.97 -9.61
C VAL A 277 13.58 -4.82 -8.33
N ASP A 278 12.48 -5.55 -8.21
CA ASP A 278 11.78 -5.70 -6.94
C ASP A 278 12.68 -6.50 -6.00
N VAL A 279 13.13 -5.86 -4.91
CA VAL A 279 14.10 -6.47 -4.00
C VAL A 279 13.51 -7.59 -3.14
N SER A 280 12.21 -7.94 -3.28
CA SER A 280 11.63 -9.17 -2.71
C SER A 280 12.36 -10.42 -3.21
N THR A 281 12.92 -10.35 -4.41
CA THR A 281 13.72 -11.42 -5.01
C THR A 281 14.89 -11.90 -4.10
N LEU A 282 15.37 -11.04 -3.18
CA LEU A 282 16.41 -11.39 -2.20
C LEU A 282 15.98 -12.46 -1.18
N GLN A 283 14.69 -12.79 -1.13
CA GLN A 283 14.14 -13.85 -0.28
C GLN A 283 14.17 -15.22 -0.94
N SER A 284 14.38 -15.27 -2.25
CA SER A 284 14.59 -16.50 -3.01
C SER A 284 15.87 -17.21 -2.58
N ASP A 285 16.06 -18.44 -3.05
CA ASP A 285 17.40 -19.03 -3.08
C ASP A 285 18.36 -18.02 -3.73
N PRO A 286 19.52 -17.76 -3.15
CA PRO A 286 20.46 -16.76 -3.68
C PRO A 286 20.76 -16.91 -5.17
N ARG A 287 20.77 -18.16 -5.70
CA ARG A 287 21.02 -18.46 -7.11
C ARG A 287 19.79 -18.29 -8.02
N ALA A 288 18.61 -18.16 -7.44
CA ALA A 288 17.35 -17.93 -8.15
C ALA A 288 16.85 -16.49 -8.00
N SER A 289 17.63 -15.61 -7.38
CA SER A 289 17.28 -14.21 -7.25
C SER A 289 17.58 -13.46 -8.56
N ALA A 290 16.73 -12.48 -8.90
CA ALA A 290 16.92 -11.61 -10.05
C ALA A 290 18.29 -10.92 -10.04
N VAL A 291 18.81 -10.56 -8.87
CA VAL A 291 20.13 -9.95 -8.71
C VAL A 291 21.23 -10.92 -9.13
N TYR A 292 21.17 -12.17 -8.68
CA TYR A 292 22.13 -13.19 -9.07
C TYR A 292 22.08 -13.50 -10.58
N GLU A 293 20.86 -13.59 -11.13
CA GLU A 293 20.68 -13.83 -12.57
C GLU A 293 21.29 -12.71 -13.41
N LEU A 294 21.05 -11.45 -13.04
CA LEU A 294 21.65 -10.28 -13.72
C LEU A 294 23.18 -10.27 -13.64
N GLN A 295 23.76 -10.77 -12.55
CA GLN A 295 25.22 -10.84 -12.36
C GLN A 295 25.87 -12.00 -13.12
N ASN A 296 25.19 -13.14 -13.29
CA ASN A 296 25.83 -14.40 -13.66
C ASN A 296 25.29 -15.02 -14.96
N ASP A 297 24.08 -14.69 -15.39
CA ASP A 297 23.52 -15.23 -16.61
C ASP A 297 24.05 -14.47 -17.83
N ARG A 298 24.69 -15.20 -18.75
CA ARG A 298 25.29 -14.61 -19.95
C ARG A 298 24.31 -13.85 -20.84
N ALA A 299 23.03 -14.24 -20.84
CA ALA A 299 22.00 -13.52 -21.58
C ALA A 299 21.76 -12.12 -20.99
N TYR A 300 21.68 -12.04 -19.67
CA TYR A 300 21.41 -10.78 -18.98
C TYR A 300 22.64 -9.88 -18.84
N THR A 301 23.83 -10.44 -18.65
CA THR A 301 25.07 -9.65 -18.61
C THR A 301 25.36 -8.91 -19.94
N GLY A 302 24.72 -9.34 -21.03
CA GLY A 302 24.78 -8.68 -22.33
C GLY A 302 23.85 -7.48 -22.49
N LEU A 303 22.84 -7.31 -21.63
CA LEU A 303 21.90 -6.21 -21.69
C LEU A 303 22.60 -4.85 -21.56
N LYS A 304 22.12 -3.85 -22.32
CA LYS A 304 22.66 -2.49 -22.29
C LYS A 304 22.62 -1.92 -20.86
N ALA A 305 21.47 -1.99 -20.20
CA ALA A 305 21.31 -1.48 -18.84
C ALA A 305 22.26 -2.10 -17.81
N VAL A 306 22.56 -3.41 -17.95
CA VAL A 306 23.52 -4.12 -17.09
C VAL A 306 24.95 -3.61 -17.32
N ARG A 307 25.37 -3.48 -18.58
CA ARG A 307 26.71 -3.00 -18.93
C ARG A 307 26.94 -1.53 -18.55
N GLU A 308 25.89 -0.71 -18.59
CA GLU A 308 25.94 0.73 -18.26
C GLU A 308 25.68 0.98 -16.77
N GLY A 309 25.32 -0.06 -15.99
CA GLY A 309 24.99 0.06 -14.57
C GLY A 309 23.70 0.83 -14.33
N GLU A 310 22.73 0.74 -15.25
CA GLU A 310 21.40 1.36 -15.14
C GLU A 310 20.37 0.36 -14.59
N VAL A 311 20.74 -0.28 -13.47
CA VAL A 311 19.91 -1.26 -12.76
C VAL A 311 19.66 -0.77 -11.34
N TYR A 312 18.39 -0.69 -10.94
CA TYR A 312 17.96 -0.05 -9.71
C TYR A 312 17.02 -0.93 -8.89
N GLY A 313 17.17 -0.93 -7.57
CA GLY A 313 16.26 -1.63 -6.65
C GLY A 313 15.08 -0.78 -6.24
N VAL A 314 13.88 -1.38 -6.26
CA VAL A 314 12.62 -0.80 -5.78
C VAL A 314 12.07 -1.60 -4.59
N LEU A 315 11.20 -0.97 -3.80
CA LEU A 315 10.54 -1.61 -2.66
C LEU A 315 9.62 -2.74 -3.12
N PRO A 316 9.56 -3.85 -2.39
CA PRO A 316 8.49 -4.82 -2.56
C PRO A 316 7.18 -4.22 -2.04
N TYR A 317 6.29 -3.88 -2.90
CA TYR A 317 4.98 -3.40 -2.45
C TYR A 317 3.95 -4.52 -2.27
N ASN A 318 4.09 -5.63 -3.00
CA ASN A 318 3.18 -6.77 -2.91
C ASN A 318 3.58 -7.74 -1.80
N TRP A 319 3.36 -7.33 -0.55
CA TRP A 319 3.65 -8.12 0.64
C TRP A 319 2.44 -8.14 1.56
N TYR A 320 1.83 -9.33 1.71
CA TYR A 320 0.53 -9.49 2.38
C TYR A 320 -0.48 -8.48 1.81
N THR A 321 -0.67 -8.57 0.49
CA THR A 321 -1.31 -7.65 -0.45
C THR A 321 -0.63 -6.28 -0.63
N GLY A 322 -1.13 -5.45 -1.54
CA GLY A 322 -0.52 -4.19 -1.96
C GLY A 322 -0.30 -3.18 -0.83
N ASN A 323 0.95 -2.75 -0.65
CA ASN A 323 1.33 -1.68 0.28
C ASN A 323 1.30 -0.34 -0.47
N TYR A 324 0.16 0.35 -0.46
CA TYR A 324 -0.09 1.55 -1.27
C TYR A 324 0.92 2.68 -1.05
N GLY A 325 1.39 2.86 0.19
CA GLY A 325 2.47 3.83 0.47
C GLY A 325 3.77 3.49 -0.24
N SER A 326 4.12 2.19 -0.34
CA SER A 326 5.32 1.75 -1.07
C SER A 326 5.18 1.94 -2.58
N ILE A 327 3.98 1.74 -3.14
CA ILE A 327 3.70 2.02 -4.55
C ILE A 327 3.99 3.50 -4.89
N LEU A 328 3.52 4.44 -4.07
CA LEU A 328 3.79 5.87 -4.28
C LEU A 328 5.29 6.19 -4.12
N ALA A 329 5.94 5.61 -3.11
CA ALA A 329 7.37 5.82 -2.87
C ALA A 329 8.22 5.32 -4.05
N ASP A 330 7.90 4.14 -4.59
CA ASP A 330 8.52 3.60 -5.81
C ASP A 330 8.26 4.50 -7.02
N ALA A 331 7.04 5.03 -7.18
CA ALA A 331 6.72 5.91 -8.29
C ALA A 331 7.55 7.22 -8.29
N TYR A 332 7.75 7.83 -7.14
CA TYR A 332 8.65 8.99 -7.01
C TYR A 332 10.10 8.63 -7.32
N PHE A 333 10.57 7.45 -6.89
CA PHE A 333 11.92 6.99 -7.23
C PHE A 333 12.06 6.69 -8.71
N VAL A 334 11.13 5.96 -9.31
CA VAL A 334 11.11 5.64 -10.76
C VAL A 334 11.10 6.92 -11.58
N GLY A 335 10.23 7.88 -11.22
CA GLY A 335 10.19 9.20 -11.86
C GLY A 335 11.52 9.93 -11.79
N LYS A 336 12.21 9.89 -10.63
CA LYS A 336 13.54 10.48 -10.46
C LYS A 336 14.61 9.87 -11.35
N ILE A 337 14.55 8.55 -11.60
CA ILE A 337 15.50 7.85 -12.46
C ILE A 337 15.21 8.09 -13.94
N LEU A 338 13.94 7.96 -14.35
CA LEU A 338 13.56 8.08 -15.76
C LEU A 338 13.54 9.54 -16.26
N TYR A 339 13.14 10.48 -15.38
CA TYR A 339 12.92 11.89 -15.73
C TYR A 339 13.58 12.82 -14.71
N PRO A 340 14.91 12.78 -14.52
CA PRO A 340 15.61 13.47 -13.44
C PRO A 340 15.34 14.98 -13.41
N GLU A 341 15.15 15.60 -14.57
CA GLU A 341 14.86 17.05 -14.68
C GLU A 341 13.47 17.42 -14.15
N ARG A 342 12.50 16.50 -14.23
CA ARG A 342 11.13 16.71 -13.74
C ARG A 342 10.99 16.46 -12.24
N PHE A 343 11.95 15.76 -11.64
CA PHE A 343 11.98 15.37 -10.24
C PHE A 343 13.20 15.93 -9.48
N GLN A 344 13.75 17.09 -9.92
CA GLN A 344 14.92 17.70 -9.28
C GLN A 344 14.68 18.00 -7.80
N ASP A 345 13.46 18.41 -7.47
CA ASP A 345 12.98 18.75 -6.13
C ASP A 345 12.74 17.52 -5.23
N ILE A 346 12.79 16.31 -5.77
CA ILE A 346 12.49 15.08 -5.03
C ILE A 346 13.78 14.39 -4.55
N ASP A 347 13.84 14.15 -3.25
CA ASP A 347 14.69 13.11 -2.63
C ASP A 347 13.79 11.90 -2.35
N PRO A 348 13.99 10.76 -3.06
CA PRO A 348 13.09 9.61 -2.94
C PRO A 348 13.01 9.01 -1.54
N ALA A 349 14.11 9.01 -0.78
CA ALA A 349 14.11 8.50 0.59
C ALA A 349 13.31 9.39 1.53
N ALA A 350 13.45 10.71 1.39
CA ALA A 350 12.67 11.68 2.14
C ALA A 350 11.19 11.62 1.76
N ALA A 351 10.88 11.49 0.45
CA ALA A 351 9.51 11.32 -0.04
C ALA A 351 8.85 10.06 0.55
N ALA A 352 9.56 8.92 0.56
CA ALA A 352 9.07 7.70 1.19
C ALA A 352 8.79 7.89 2.69
N ASP A 353 9.67 8.55 3.43
CA ASP A 353 9.47 8.81 4.85
C ASP A 353 8.31 9.79 5.13
N GLU A 354 8.08 10.77 4.27
CA GLU A 354 6.90 11.64 4.35
C GLU A 354 5.60 10.86 4.11
N ILE A 355 5.58 10.00 3.07
CA ILE A 355 4.44 9.12 2.77
C ILE A 355 4.15 8.20 3.96
N TYR A 356 5.16 7.54 4.51
CA TYR A 356 4.98 6.63 5.64
C TYR A 356 4.60 7.37 6.91
N SER A 357 5.20 8.53 7.20
CA SER A 357 4.82 9.34 8.36
C SER A 357 3.36 9.75 8.30
N PHE A 358 2.87 10.12 7.11
CA PHE A 358 1.46 10.44 6.93
C PHE A 358 0.57 9.20 7.07
N LEU A 359 0.86 8.09 6.39
CA LEU A 359 -0.02 6.93 6.32
C LEU A 359 0.01 6.07 7.59
N VAL A 360 1.21 5.81 8.12
CA VAL A 360 1.41 4.85 9.23
C VAL A 360 1.98 5.48 10.50
N GLY A 361 2.15 6.80 10.51
CA GLY A 361 2.53 7.58 11.68
C GLY A 361 4.04 7.61 11.99
N LYS A 362 4.89 6.94 11.20
CA LYS A 362 6.35 6.91 11.42
C LYS A 362 7.14 6.83 10.11
N PRO A 363 8.32 7.47 10.03
CA PRO A 363 9.26 7.29 8.93
C PRO A 363 9.93 5.92 9.07
N VAL A 364 9.63 4.98 8.17
CA VAL A 364 10.14 3.60 8.24
C VAL A 364 11.00 3.20 7.03
N PHE A 365 11.30 4.13 6.12
CA PHE A 365 12.08 3.84 4.92
C PHE A 365 13.45 3.24 5.25
N GLN A 366 14.17 3.78 6.22
CA GLN A 366 15.48 3.26 6.61
C GLN A 366 15.40 1.83 7.16
N GLN A 367 14.32 1.48 7.86
CA GLN A 367 14.11 0.12 8.35
C GLN A 367 13.86 -0.85 7.19
N LEU A 368 13.02 -0.46 6.23
CA LEU A 368 12.78 -1.21 5.00
C LEU A 368 14.07 -1.40 4.21
N ASN A 369 14.79 -0.32 3.93
CA ASN A 369 16.03 -0.37 3.16
C ASN A 369 17.08 -1.27 3.82
N LYS A 370 17.22 -1.21 5.15
CA LYS A 370 18.11 -2.10 5.90
C LYS A 370 17.69 -3.57 5.80
N ALA A 371 16.38 -3.87 5.88
CA ALA A 371 15.86 -5.22 5.75
C ALA A 371 16.20 -5.82 4.38
N PHE A 372 16.18 -5.01 3.32
CA PHE A 372 16.53 -5.39 1.96
C PHE A 372 17.98 -5.04 1.57
N GLN A 373 18.92 -5.22 2.51
CA GLN A 373 20.37 -5.12 2.30
C GLN A 373 20.84 -3.78 1.72
N GLN A 374 20.10 -2.70 1.99
CA GLN A 374 20.34 -1.35 1.48
C GLN A 374 20.30 -1.23 -0.06
N MET A 375 19.58 -2.11 -0.75
CA MET A 375 19.44 -2.10 -2.21
C MET A 375 18.26 -1.25 -2.70
N VAL A 376 17.39 -0.76 -1.78
CA VAL A 376 16.23 0.04 -2.15
C VAL A 376 16.65 1.45 -2.55
N PHE A 377 16.11 1.95 -3.65
CA PHE A 377 16.35 3.29 -4.22
C PHE A 377 17.82 3.57 -4.51
N ARG A 378 18.52 2.54 -4.98
CA ARG A 378 19.93 2.63 -5.36
C ARG A 378 20.22 1.79 -6.59
N LYS A 379 21.35 2.09 -7.23
CA LYS A 379 21.93 1.18 -8.21
C LYS A 379 22.30 -0.14 -7.54
N ILE A 380 21.91 -1.25 -8.18
CA ILE A 380 22.29 -2.59 -7.74
C ILE A 380 23.71 -2.85 -8.20
N PRO A 381 24.63 -3.28 -7.33
CA PRO A 381 25.98 -3.66 -7.72
C PRO A 381 25.95 -4.98 -8.51
N LEU A 382 26.32 -4.93 -9.80
CA LEU A 382 26.36 -6.06 -10.70
C LEU A 382 27.79 -6.41 -11.06
#